data_b58519f6559f91c878f167fbf8f4f804
#
_entry.id   b58519f6559f91c878f167fbf8f4f804
#
_cell.length_a   1.000
_cell.length_b   1.000
_cell.length_c   1.000
_cell.angle_alpha   90.00
_cell.angle_beta   90.00
_cell.angle_gamma   90.00
#
_symmetry.space_group_name_H-M   'P 1'
#
loop_
_entity.id
_entity.type
_entity.pdbx_description
1 polymer ?
#
loop_
_entity_poly.entity_id
_entity_poly.type
_entity_poly.pdbx_seq_one_letter_code
_entity_poly.pdbx_strand_id
1 'polypeptide(L)'
;MPPDLSYAQRFEDLYLLRCFGAQEQGFYIDIGAGHPVVDNVSFAFYQRGWRGITVEPNPYLAGLNRAVRPRDAVHHALAGAKAGRAAFFQVEEFHGFSTMIADHAETARTQFGKGSSTLDLPVTTLKELCEQSRPAAIDFLKVDVEGAEKDVLLGGDWKNFRPKIVLVEALAPFTMEPSWQDWEPMLTAQGYRFVFFDTLNRYYVAAEHEALARSFETAPASFDAVQFGVLQPALAEERHPDRGAAALLARAAMTRLPLLDRDLLVDLLTAELPPAALERPADQAAVVVAWERVFGRPPVATDLAPLALRADMTLREVYALIAASDVFRIVCGRISASYAW
;
A
#
# COMPACT_ATOMS: atom_id res chain seq x y z
N MET A 1 8.37 13.05 -20.87
CA MET A 1 8.85 12.15 -19.80
C MET A 1 7.73 11.13 -19.58
N PRO A 2 8.02 9.88 -19.15
CA PRO A 2 6.94 8.98 -18.77
C PRO A 2 6.16 9.60 -17.61
N PRO A 3 4.83 9.35 -17.52
CA PRO A 3 4.03 9.86 -16.42
C PRO A 3 4.56 9.33 -15.07
N ASP A 4 4.42 10.12 -14.01
CA ASP A 4 4.74 9.67 -12.67
C ASP A 4 3.79 8.56 -12.26
N LEU A 5 4.33 7.49 -11.66
CA LEU A 5 3.55 6.38 -11.17
C LEU A 5 3.19 6.62 -9.70
N SER A 6 1.90 6.70 -9.43
CA SER A 6 1.35 6.71 -8.09
C SER A 6 0.92 5.31 -7.67
N TYR A 7 1.27 4.92 -6.46
CA TYR A 7 0.79 3.69 -5.82
C TYR A 7 -0.42 3.93 -4.93
N ALA A 8 -0.73 5.19 -4.67
CA ALA A 8 -1.81 5.60 -3.78
C ALA A 8 -3.15 5.76 -4.51
N GLN A 9 -4.24 5.76 -3.75
CA GLN A 9 -5.61 5.79 -4.27
C GLN A 9 -6.01 7.14 -4.85
N ARG A 10 -5.49 8.25 -4.29
CA ARG A 10 -5.80 9.64 -4.66
C ARG A 10 -4.56 10.48 -4.94
N PHE A 11 -3.47 9.83 -5.39
CA PHE A 11 -2.17 10.49 -5.63
C PHE A 11 -1.52 11.07 -4.36
N GLU A 12 -1.87 10.56 -3.18
CA GLU A 12 -1.36 11.02 -1.90
C GLU A 12 0.17 10.97 -1.86
N ASP A 13 0.75 9.91 -2.38
CA ASP A 13 2.20 9.73 -2.49
C ASP A 13 2.85 10.83 -3.33
N LEU A 14 2.22 11.28 -4.42
CA LEU A 14 2.75 12.35 -5.28
C LEU A 14 2.68 13.72 -4.59
N TYR A 15 1.60 14.01 -3.85
CA TYR A 15 1.53 15.25 -3.05
C TYR A 15 2.64 15.28 -1.99
N LEU A 16 2.84 14.18 -1.28
CA LEU A 16 3.89 14.07 -0.28
C LEU A 16 5.29 14.09 -0.91
N LEU A 17 5.48 13.50 -2.08
CA LEU A 17 6.75 13.54 -2.81
C LEU A 17 7.12 14.96 -3.25
N ARG A 18 6.16 15.84 -3.51
CA ARG A 18 6.43 17.28 -3.74
C ARG A 18 6.97 17.96 -2.48
N CYS A 19 6.48 17.54 -1.30
CA CYS A 19 6.95 18.08 -0.03
C CYS A 19 8.37 17.61 0.29
N PHE A 20 8.70 16.35 -0.04
CA PHE A 20 9.90 15.66 0.45
C PHE A 20 10.81 15.13 -0.66
N GLY A 21 10.52 15.45 -1.94
CA GLY A 21 11.21 14.83 -3.09
C GLY A 21 12.72 15.03 -3.16
N ALA A 22 13.25 16.08 -2.53
CA ALA A 22 14.69 16.33 -2.40
C ALA A 22 15.33 15.60 -1.21
N GLN A 23 14.54 14.96 -0.34
CA GLN A 23 15.01 14.27 0.86
C GLN A 23 15.32 12.81 0.52
N GLU A 24 16.58 12.38 0.67
CA GLU A 24 17.02 11.02 0.35
C GLU A 24 16.54 9.99 1.37
N GLN A 25 16.43 10.37 2.62
CA GLN A 25 16.01 9.50 3.72
C GLN A 25 14.94 10.19 4.55
N GLY A 26 13.96 9.42 5.01
CA GLY A 26 12.90 9.92 5.85
C GLY A 26 12.22 8.82 6.64
N PHE A 27 11.27 9.24 7.46
CA PHE A 27 10.50 8.34 8.32
C PHE A 27 9.01 8.65 8.24
N TYR A 28 8.22 7.62 8.03
CA TYR A 28 6.76 7.70 8.00
C TYR A 28 6.12 6.78 9.02
N ILE A 29 4.86 7.10 9.34
CA ILE A 29 3.95 6.22 10.08
C ILE A 29 2.71 6.03 9.22
N ASP A 30 2.35 4.78 8.94
CA ASP A 30 1.23 4.38 8.09
C ASP A 30 0.29 3.49 8.90
N ILE A 31 -0.81 4.08 9.39
CA ILE A 31 -1.82 3.41 10.20
C ILE A 31 -2.98 3.01 9.29
N GLY A 32 -3.30 1.70 9.27
CA GLY A 32 -4.14 1.10 8.25
C GLY A 32 -3.38 0.98 6.94
N ALA A 33 -2.22 0.29 7.00
CA ALA A 33 -1.29 0.27 5.87
C ALA A 33 -1.83 -0.51 4.67
N GLY A 34 -2.79 -1.42 4.87
CA GLY A 34 -3.39 -2.18 3.79
C GLY A 34 -2.39 -3.03 3.02
N HIS A 35 -2.59 -3.12 1.71
CA HIS A 35 -1.66 -3.81 0.82
C HIS A 35 -0.34 -3.03 0.70
N PRO A 36 0.85 -3.70 0.77
CA PRO A 36 2.14 -3.01 0.80
C PRO A 36 2.49 -2.18 -0.44
N VAL A 37 1.75 -2.35 -1.54
CA VAL A 37 2.03 -1.71 -2.85
C VAL A 37 0.81 -1.03 -3.45
N VAL A 38 -0.33 -1.73 -3.52
CA VAL A 38 -1.56 -1.24 -4.16
C VAL A 38 -2.31 -0.35 -3.19
N ASP A 39 -2.80 0.79 -3.65
CA ASP A 39 -3.49 1.80 -2.85
C ASP A 39 -2.71 2.20 -1.59
N ASN A 40 -1.37 2.26 -1.72
CA ASN A 40 -0.47 2.47 -0.61
C ASN A 40 0.32 3.79 -0.73
N VAL A 41 0.12 4.67 0.23
CA VAL A 41 0.72 6.01 0.27
C VAL A 41 2.22 5.97 0.53
N SER A 42 2.68 5.09 1.41
CA SER A 42 4.05 5.06 1.89
C SER A 42 5.01 4.25 1.00
N PHE A 43 4.50 3.44 0.07
CA PHE A 43 5.34 2.57 -0.76
C PHE A 43 6.29 3.34 -1.69
N ALA A 44 5.85 4.45 -2.27
CA ALA A 44 6.70 5.30 -3.11
C ALA A 44 7.93 5.84 -2.35
N PHE A 45 7.78 6.08 -1.06
CA PHE A 45 8.87 6.48 -0.16
C PHE A 45 9.74 5.30 0.22
N TYR A 46 9.13 4.14 0.53
CA TYR A 46 9.87 2.91 0.77
C TYR A 46 10.81 2.57 -0.38
N GLN A 47 10.35 2.64 -1.64
CA GLN A 47 11.20 2.42 -2.82
C GLN A 47 12.41 3.38 -2.91
N ARG A 48 12.29 4.58 -2.35
CA ARG A 48 13.36 5.58 -2.29
C ARG A 48 14.34 5.41 -1.14
N GLY A 49 14.22 4.30 -0.38
CA GLY A 49 15.11 4.01 0.74
C GLY A 49 14.63 4.50 2.10
N TRP A 50 13.46 5.12 2.17
CA TRP A 50 12.84 5.49 3.44
C TRP A 50 12.44 4.24 4.23
N ARG A 51 12.13 4.44 5.50
CA ARG A 51 11.61 3.41 6.40
C ARG A 51 10.54 4.03 7.29
N GLY A 52 9.75 3.19 7.91
CA GLY A 52 8.72 3.67 8.80
C GLY A 52 8.14 2.62 9.72
N ILE A 53 7.00 2.96 10.26
CA ILE A 53 6.13 2.07 11.02
C ILE A 53 4.90 1.83 10.16
N THR A 54 4.47 0.58 10.02
CA THR A 54 3.19 0.22 9.44
C THR A 54 2.37 -0.55 10.45
N VAL A 55 1.09 -0.21 10.58
CA VAL A 55 0.14 -0.90 11.44
C VAL A 55 -0.98 -1.45 10.57
N GLU A 56 -1.17 -2.76 10.62
CA GLU A 56 -2.16 -3.45 9.78
C GLU A 56 -2.82 -4.58 10.60
N PRO A 57 -4.15 -4.52 10.81
CA PRO A 57 -4.86 -5.53 11.59
C PRO A 57 -5.15 -6.82 10.82
N ASN A 58 -5.19 -6.80 9.49
CA ASN A 58 -5.39 -8.01 8.70
C ASN A 58 -4.12 -8.87 8.74
N PRO A 59 -4.18 -10.13 9.22
CA PRO A 59 -2.98 -10.96 9.40
C PRO A 59 -2.27 -11.29 8.09
N TYR A 60 -3.01 -11.45 6.99
CA TYR A 60 -2.45 -11.68 5.66
C TYR A 60 -1.69 -10.44 5.17
N LEU A 61 -2.32 -9.26 5.23
CA LEU A 61 -1.71 -8.01 4.79
C LEU A 61 -0.51 -7.62 5.68
N ALA A 62 -0.61 -7.83 7.00
CA ALA A 62 0.52 -7.63 7.90
C ALA A 62 1.69 -8.56 7.58
N GLY A 63 1.41 -9.83 7.24
CA GLY A 63 2.41 -10.78 6.76
C GLY A 63 3.06 -10.34 5.46
N LEU A 64 2.25 -9.88 4.51
CA LEU A 64 2.71 -9.38 3.23
C LEU A 64 3.57 -8.11 3.39
N ASN A 65 3.16 -7.17 4.27
CA ASN A 65 3.97 -5.99 4.59
C ASN A 65 5.34 -6.38 5.16
N ARG A 66 5.44 -7.38 6.04
CA ARG A 66 6.74 -7.85 6.56
C ARG A 66 7.63 -8.44 5.47
N ALA A 67 7.05 -9.21 4.56
CA ALA A 67 7.78 -9.84 3.47
C ALA A 67 8.29 -8.81 2.44
N VAL A 68 7.43 -7.87 2.06
CA VAL A 68 7.65 -6.88 0.99
C VAL A 68 8.47 -5.69 1.48
N ARG A 69 8.32 -5.32 2.75
CA ARG A 69 8.89 -4.10 3.35
C ARG A 69 9.75 -4.39 4.59
N PRO A 70 10.80 -5.20 4.47
CA PRO A 70 11.62 -5.65 5.62
C PRO A 70 12.37 -4.52 6.35
N ARG A 71 12.44 -3.29 5.79
CA ARG A 71 13.01 -2.12 6.48
C ARG A 71 12.01 -1.44 7.42
N ASP A 72 10.71 -1.74 7.30
CA ASP A 72 9.68 -1.17 8.15
C ASP A 72 9.46 -1.97 9.42
N ALA A 73 9.09 -1.27 10.49
CA ALA A 73 8.56 -1.89 11.69
C ALA A 73 7.07 -2.20 11.49
N VAL A 74 6.76 -3.45 11.15
CA VAL A 74 5.39 -3.90 10.83
C VAL A 74 4.70 -4.44 12.08
N HIS A 75 3.61 -3.78 12.51
CA HIS A 75 2.78 -4.17 13.65
C HIS A 75 1.47 -4.80 13.18
N HIS A 76 1.27 -6.08 13.50
CA HIS A 76 -0.03 -6.73 13.34
C HIS A 76 -0.89 -6.39 14.56
N ALA A 77 -1.58 -5.28 14.48
CA ALA A 77 -2.33 -4.68 15.59
C ALA A 77 -3.40 -3.71 15.07
N LEU A 78 -4.31 -3.35 15.95
CA LEU A 78 -5.15 -2.16 15.82
C LEU A 78 -4.40 -0.95 16.40
N ALA A 79 -4.77 0.25 15.97
CA ALA A 79 -4.32 1.49 16.59
C ALA A 79 -5.50 2.21 17.23
N GLY A 80 -5.27 2.85 18.39
CA GLY A 80 -6.34 3.53 19.11
C GLY A 80 -5.85 4.45 20.23
N ALA A 81 -6.80 4.98 21.02
CA ALA A 81 -6.53 5.94 22.09
C ALA A 81 -5.78 5.35 23.28
N LYS A 82 -5.93 4.06 23.53
CA LYS A 82 -5.33 3.34 24.66
C LYS A 82 -4.92 1.94 24.23
N ALA A 83 -3.76 1.50 24.73
CA ALA A 83 -3.31 0.12 24.55
C ALA A 83 -4.29 -0.87 25.22
N GLY A 84 -4.43 -2.04 24.62
CA GLY A 84 -5.35 -3.07 25.11
C GLY A 84 -5.60 -4.15 24.07
N ARG A 85 -6.82 -4.66 24.05
CA ARG A 85 -7.33 -5.58 23.03
C ARG A 85 -8.70 -5.15 22.58
N ALA A 86 -9.01 -5.38 21.31
CA ALA A 86 -10.33 -5.11 20.76
C ALA A 86 -10.68 -6.10 19.65
N ALA A 87 -11.97 -6.22 19.39
CA ALA A 87 -12.49 -6.98 18.26
C ALA A 87 -12.21 -6.22 16.97
N PHE A 88 -11.73 -6.95 15.97
CA PHE A 88 -11.58 -6.49 14.60
C PHE A 88 -12.48 -7.33 13.70
N PHE A 89 -13.34 -6.68 12.95
CA PHE A 89 -14.28 -7.30 12.03
C PHE A 89 -13.68 -7.29 10.63
N GLN A 90 -13.13 -8.43 10.24
CA GLN A 90 -12.54 -8.61 8.92
C GLN A 90 -13.63 -8.97 7.92
N VAL A 91 -13.84 -8.14 6.90
CA VAL A 91 -14.78 -8.41 5.80
C VAL A 91 -14.04 -9.16 4.69
N GLU A 92 -14.62 -10.30 4.26
CA GLU A 92 -14.04 -11.13 3.22
C GLU A 92 -14.09 -10.42 1.86
N GLU A 93 -12.99 -10.52 1.09
CA GLU A 93 -12.81 -9.96 -0.26
C GLU A 93 -12.79 -8.40 -0.36
N PHE A 94 -13.08 -7.66 0.73
CA PHE A 94 -13.04 -6.20 0.75
C PHE A 94 -12.24 -5.70 1.95
N HIS A 95 -10.92 -5.61 1.77
CA HIS A 95 -10.02 -5.20 2.86
C HIS A 95 -10.29 -3.79 3.38
N GLY A 96 -10.67 -2.86 2.49
CA GLY A 96 -11.01 -1.49 2.83
C GLY A 96 -12.31 -1.30 3.63
N PHE A 97 -13.06 -2.36 3.92
CA PHE A 97 -14.26 -2.29 4.77
C PHE A 97 -14.09 -3.03 6.10
N SER A 98 -12.89 -3.48 6.39
CA SER A 98 -12.59 -4.15 7.66
C SER A 98 -12.36 -3.11 8.75
N THR A 99 -13.10 -3.20 9.87
CA THR A 99 -13.22 -2.12 10.84
C THR A 99 -13.24 -2.63 12.29
N MET A 100 -12.96 -1.74 13.24
CA MET A 100 -13.19 -1.98 14.68
C MET A 100 -14.67 -1.69 15.08
N ILE A 101 -15.47 -1.10 14.21
CA ILE A 101 -16.82 -0.66 14.52
C ILE A 101 -17.83 -1.73 14.10
N ALA A 102 -18.53 -2.34 15.07
CA ALA A 102 -19.47 -3.43 14.83
C ALA A 102 -20.60 -3.07 13.85
N ASP A 103 -21.13 -1.85 13.94
CA ASP A 103 -22.22 -1.37 13.08
C ASP A 103 -21.74 -1.25 11.61
N HIS A 104 -20.49 -0.88 11.38
CA HIS A 104 -19.90 -0.86 10.03
C HIS A 104 -19.75 -2.28 9.47
N ALA A 105 -19.31 -3.24 10.28
CA ALA A 105 -19.21 -4.64 9.88
C ALA A 105 -20.58 -5.25 9.54
N GLU A 106 -21.62 -4.93 10.31
CA GLU A 106 -23.00 -5.36 10.04
C GLU A 106 -23.54 -4.71 8.76
N THR A 107 -23.22 -3.45 8.52
CA THR A 107 -23.58 -2.75 7.27
C THR A 107 -22.90 -3.42 6.07
N ALA A 108 -21.62 -3.74 6.15
CA ALA A 108 -20.91 -4.46 5.11
C ALA A 108 -21.54 -5.83 4.82
N ARG A 109 -21.91 -6.58 5.87
CA ARG A 109 -22.58 -7.87 5.75
C ARG A 109 -23.95 -7.77 5.07
N THR A 110 -24.75 -6.78 5.44
CA THR A 110 -26.13 -6.62 4.93
C THR A 110 -26.17 -6.04 3.52
N GLN A 111 -25.31 -5.10 3.19
CA GLN A 111 -25.30 -4.44 1.88
C GLN A 111 -24.58 -5.25 0.80
N PHE A 112 -23.51 -5.96 1.15
CA PHE A 112 -22.67 -6.68 0.18
C PHE A 112 -22.78 -8.20 0.26
N GLY A 113 -23.53 -8.75 1.24
CA GLY A 113 -23.73 -10.19 1.39
C GLY A 113 -22.44 -10.97 1.70
N LYS A 114 -21.42 -10.30 2.24
CA LYS A 114 -20.10 -10.89 2.48
C LYS A 114 -19.98 -11.48 3.88
N GLY A 115 -19.23 -12.57 3.99
CA GLY A 115 -18.84 -13.14 5.27
C GLY A 115 -17.96 -12.17 6.05
N SER A 116 -18.04 -12.21 7.37
CA SER A 116 -17.11 -11.51 8.23
C SER A 116 -16.60 -12.45 9.32
N SER A 117 -15.32 -12.34 9.63
CA SER A 117 -14.71 -13.02 10.76
C SER A 117 -14.32 -11.99 11.81
N THR A 118 -14.41 -12.38 13.08
CA THR A 118 -13.99 -11.51 14.18
C THR A 118 -12.66 -12.00 14.75
N LEU A 119 -11.68 -11.12 14.79
CA LEU A 119 -10.38 -11.36 15.40
C LEU A 119 -10.25 -10.52 16.67
N ASP A 120 -9.72 -11.11 17.74
CA ASP A 120 -9.34 -10.35 18.94
C ASP A 120 -7.85 -9.96 18.80
N LEU A 121 -7.59 -8.66 18.60
CA LEU A 121 -6.25 -8.15 18.29
C LEU A 121 -5.73 -7.20 19.38
N PRO A 122 -4.41 -7.08 19.53
CA PRO A 122 -3.82 -6.04 20.36
C PRO A 122 -4.14 -4.66 19.78
N VAL A 123 -4.40 -3.69 20.65
CA VAL A 123 -4.49 -2.27 20.32
C VAL A 123 -3.21 -1.59 20.81
N THR A 124 -2.52 -0.89 19.94
CA THR A 124 -1.38 -0.02 20.27
C THR A 124 -1.75 1.44 20.11
N THR A 125 -0.91 2.34 20.60
CA THR A 125 -1.10 3.78 20.46
C THR A 125 0.02 4.38 19.59
N LEU A 126 -0.24 5.52 18.95
CA LEU A 126 0.80 6.28 18.23
C LEU A 126 2.00 6.58 19.16
N LYS A 127 1.72 6.90 20.43
CA LYS A 127 2.75 7.13 21.43
C LYS A 127 3.65 5.92 21.61
N GLU A 128 3.08 4.72 21.86
CA GLU A 128 3.86 3.49 22.07
C GLU A 128 4.68 3.10 20.84
N LEU A 129 4.12 3.25 19.64
CA LEU A 129 4.83 3.00 18.37
C LEU A 129 6.07 3.90 18.25
N CYS A 130 5.92 5.19 18.56
CA CYS A 130 7.02 6.15 18.54
C CYS A 130 8.05 5.89 19.64
N GLU A 131 7.62 5.55 20.85
CA GLU A 131 8.52 5.20 21.97
C GLU A 131 9.37 3.96 21.68
N GLN A 132 8.80 2.97 20.99
CA GLN A 132 9.52 1.76 20.57
C GLN A 132 10.52 2.04 19.44
N SER A 133 10.11 2.76 18.42
CA SER A 133 10.92 3.00 17.21
C SER A 133 11.88 4.17 17.35
N ARG A 134 11.60 5.12 18.26
CA ARG A 134 12.39 6.33 18.56
C ARG A 134 12.87 7.07 17.29
N PRO A 135 11.94 7.46 16.40
CA PRO A 135 12.33 8.18 15.20
C PRO A 135 12.96 9.54 15.57
N ALA A 136 14.05 9.91 14.91
CA ALA A 136 14.66 11.24 15.10
C ALA A 136 13.75 12.37 14.60
N ALA A 137 12.97 12.11 13.55
CA ALA A 137 11.93 12.97 13.02
C ALA A 137 10.88 12.10 12.34
N ILE A 138 9.64 12.59 12.22
CA ILE A 138 8.56 11.94 11.49
C ILE A 138 8.16 12.90 10.37
N ASP A 139 8.37 12.48 9.13
CA ASP A 139 8.06 13.31 7.97
C ASP A 139 6.56 13.36 7.70
N PHE A 140 5.90 12.20 7.71
CA PHE A 140 4.44 12.18 7.67
C PHE A 140 3.83 11.03 8.48
N LEU A 141 2.59 11.25 8.90
CA LEU A 141 1.68 10.26 9.47
C LEU A 141 0.47 10.14 8.55
N LYS A 142 0.14 8.92 8.12
CA LYS A 142 -1.13 8.57 7.45
C LYS A 142 -2.00 7.80 8.44
N VAL A 143 -3.29 8.17 8.51
CA VAL A 143 -4.31 7.48 9.30
C VAL A 143 -5.53 7.20 8.43
N ASP A 144 -5.84 5.92 8.29
CA ASP A 144 -6.96 5.43 7.50
C ASP A 144 -7.37 4.07 8.10
N VAL A 145 -8.38 4.09 8.96
CA VAL A 145 -8.76 2.96 9.82
C VAL A 145 -10.27 2.72 9.86
N GLU A 146 -10.96 3.20 8.81
CA GLU A 146 -12.37 2.92 8.56
C GLU A 146 -13.28 3.29 9.75
N GLY A 147 -13.12 4.56 10.21
CA GLY A 147 -13.99 5.18 11.20
C GLY A 147 -13.42 5.30 12.62
N ALA A 148 -12.18 4.82 12.86
CA ALA A 148 -11.54 4.95 14.18
C ALA A 148 -10.42 6.02 14.23
N GLU A 149 -10.37 6.95 13.25
CA GLU A 149 -9.31 7.96 13.09
C GLU A 149 -9.16 8.81 14.34
N LYS A 150 -10.29 9.21 14.97
CA LYS A 150 -10.29 9.97 16.21
C LYS A 150 -9.53 9.26 17.33
N ASP A 151 -9.80 7.97 17.50
CA ASP A 151 -9.15 7.19 18.57
C ASP A 151 -7.66 7.02 18.31
N VAL A 152 -7.25 6.82 17.06
CA VAL A 152 -5.83 6.77 16.68
C VAL A 152 -5.15 8.09 17.04
N LEU A 153 -5.73 9.23 16.65
CA LEU A 153 -5.17 10.55 16.92
C LEU A 153 -5.10 10.85 18.42
N LEU A 154 -6.09 10.41 19.22
CA LEU A 154 -6.08 10.52 20.68
C LEU A 154 -4.93 9.74 21.34
N GLY A 155 -4.47 8.67 20.68
CA GLY A 155 -3.33 7.87 21.14
C GLY A 155 -1.96 8.52 20.92
N GLY A 156 -1.89 9.71 20.33
CA GLY A 156 -0.65 10.41 20.02
C GLY A 156 -0.06 11.22 21.19
N ASP A 157 1.25 11.29 21.26
CA ASP A 157 1.97 12.26 22.10
C ASP A 157 2.52 13.38 21.20
N TRP A 158 1.65 14.29 20.85
CA TRP A 158 1.89 15.37 19.90
C TRP A 158 2.94 16.39 20.36
N LYS A 159 3.35 16.35 21.62
CA LYS A 159 4.40 17.20 22.16
C LYS A 159 5.79 16.64 21.87
N ASN A 160 5.95 15.32 21.97
CA ASN A 160 7.25 14.65 21.84
C ASN A 160 7.45 14.04 20.43
N PHE A 161 6.37 13.63 19.77
CA PHE A 161 6.39 12.99 18.46
C PHE A 161 5.49 13.78 17.50
N ARG A 162 6.09 14.66 16.72
CA ARG A 162 5.39 15.60 15.84
C ARG A 162 5.68 15.31 14.37
N PRO A 163 4.79 14.63 13.63
CA PRO A 163 4.87 14.53 12.19
C PRO A 163 4.86 15.93 11.54
N LYS A 164 5.66 16.14 10.50
CA LYS A 164 5.63 17.40 9.73
C LYS A 164 4.31 17.55 8.98
N ILE A 165 3.79 16.43 8.45
CA ILE A 165 2.50 16.35 7.77
C ILE A 165 1.68 15.21 8.39
N VAL A 166 0.39 15.47 8.60
CA VAL A 166 -0.59 14.46 8.97
C VAL A 166 -1.64 14.40 7.87
N LEU A 167 -1.86 13.22 7.31
CA LEU A 167 -2.97 12.98 6.42
C LEU A 167 -3.91 11.95 7.02
N VAL A 168 -5.22 12.24 6.99
CA VAL A 168 -6.24 11.43 7.63
C VAL A 168 -7.40 11.26 6.68
N GLU A 169 -7.91 10.03 6.56
CA GLU A 169 -9.17 9.79 5.86
C GLU A 169 -10.29 10.60 6.51
N ALA A 170 -11.07 11.28 5.68
CA ALA A 170 -11.98 12.32 6.12
C ALA A 170 -13.47 12.02 5.84
N LEU A 171 -13.74 10.86 5.26
CA LEU A 171 -15.07 10.41 4.91
C LEU A 171 -15.43 9.14 5.67
N ALA A 172 -16.67 9.07 6.12
CA ALA A 172 -17.17 7.88 6.79
C ALA A 172 -17.31 6.72 5.79
N PRO A 173 -16.87 5.50 6.15
CA PRO A 173 -17.01 4.34 5.29
C PRO A 173 -18.48 4.12 4.89
N PHE A 174 -18.74 3.61 3.68
CA PHE A 174 -20.02 3.33 3.05
C PHE A 174 -20.88 4.54 2.69
N THR A 175 -20.88 5.62 3.47
CA THR A 175 -21.75 6.79 3.25
C THR A 175 -21.06 7.90 2.48
N MET A 176 -19.72 7.95 2.54
CA MET A 176 -18.91 9.06 2.04
C MET A 176 -19.28 10.41 2.65
N GLU A 177 -19.93 10.39 3.81
CA GLU A 177 -20.23 11.61 4.56
C GLU A 177 -18.96 12.10 5.29
N PRO A 178 -18.79 13.43 5.42
CA PRO A 178 -17.66 13.99 6.14
C PRO A 178 -17.61 13.54 7.60
N SER A 179 -16.49 12.91 8.02
CA SER A 179 -16.23 12.44 9.40
C SER A 179 -15.19 13.27 10.14
N TRP A 180 -14.51 14.18 9.44
CA TRP A 180 -13.39 14.95 9.96
C TRP A 180 -13.75 15.94 11.08
N GLN A 181 -14.99 16.37 11.18
CA GLN A 181 -15.43 17.30 12.21
C GLN A 181 -15.20 16.78 13.63
N ASP A 182 -15.20 15.45 13.81
CA ASP A 182 -15.05 14.81 15.12
C ASP A 182 -13.62 14.82 15.64
N TRP A 183 -12.62 14.93 14.77
CA TRP A 183 -11.21 14.83 15.12
C TRP A 183 -10.36 16.02 14.69
N GLU A 184 -10.75 16.83 13.72
CA GLU A 184 -9.98 18.01 13.27
C GLU A 184 -9.66 19.01 14.41
N PRO A 185 -10.60 19.29 15.36
CA PRO A 185 -10.29 20.19 16.47
C PRO A 185 -9.09 19.74 17.30
N MET A 186 -8.83 18.44 17.39
CA MET A 186 -7.65 17.92 18.08
C MET A 186 -6.35 18.32 17.39
N LEU A 187 -6.27 18.10 16.07
CA LEU A 187 -5.06 18.44 15.31
C LEU A 187 -4.81 19.93 15.31
N THR A 188 -5.84 20.73 15.13
CA THR A 188 -5.71 22.21 15.15
C THR A 188 -5.28 22.72 16.52
N ALA A 189 -5.77 22.14 17.62
CA ALA A 189 -5.34 22.47 18.98
C ALA A 189 -3.85 22.11 19.23
N GLN A 190 -3.30 21.15 18.47
CA GLN A 190 -1.88 20.80 18.51
C GLN A 190 -1.03 21.64 17.53
N GLY A 191 -1.57 22.69 16.94
CA GLY A 191 -0.85 23.58 16.03
C GLY A 191 -0.67 23.04 14.62
N TYR A 192 -1.52 22.13 14.18
CA TYR A 192 -1.60 21.72 12.79
C TYR A 192 -2.62 22.57 12.03
N ARG A 193 -2.27 22.93 10.79
CA ARG A 193 -3.14 23.69 9.91
C ARG A 193 -3.60 22.81 8.73
N PHE A 194 -4.91 22.77 8.48
CA PHE A 194 -5.47 22.21 7.27
C PHE A 194 -4.93 22.93 6.03
N VAL A 195 -4.49 22.16 5.02
CA VAL A 195 -3.91 22.71 3.79
C VAL A 195 -4.54 22.18 2.52
N PHE A 196 -5.09 20.95 2.53
CA PHE A 196 -5.60 20.34 1.31
C PHE A 196 -6.59 19.20 1.60
N PHE A 197 -7.54 19.00 0.69
CA PHE A 197 -8.46 17.87 0.65
C PHE A 197 -8.45 17.26 -0.76
N ASP A 198 -8.08 15.98 -0.87
CA ASP A 198 -7.97 15.28 -2.14
C ASP A 198 -9.25 14.55 -2.57
N THR A 199 -10.38 14.85 -1.95
CA THR A 199 -11.70 14.21 -2.06
C THR A 199 -11.90 12.96 -1.21
N LEU A 200 -10.87 12.49 -0.51
CA LEU A 200 -10.92 11.39 0.45
C LEU A 200 -10.19 11.76 1.74
N ASN A 201 -8.96 12.25 1.62
CA ASN A 201 -8.08 12.55 2.74
C ASN A 201 -7.91 14.06 2.97
N ARG A 202 -7.80 14.46 4.23
CA ARG A 202 -7.43 15.82 4.63
C ARG A 202 -5.99 15.87 5.09
N TYR A 203 -5.26 16.88 4.61
CA TYR A 203 -3.84 17.09 4.90
C TYR A 203 -3.64 18.27 5.85
N TYR A 204 -2.80 18.06 6.84
CA TYR A 204 -2.47 19.04 7.86
C TYR A 204 -0.95 19.19 7.95
N VAL A 205 -0.49 20.42 7.98
CA VAL A 205 0.94 20.76 8.15
C VAL A 205 1.15 21.35 9.53
N ALA A 206 2.19 20.88 10.23
CA ALA A 206 2.60 21.45 11.51
C ALA A 206 3.05 22.91 11.32
N ALA A 207 2.68 23.80 12.25
CA ALA A 207 2.92 25.24 12.12
C ALA A 207 4.41 25.57 11.91
N GLU A 208 5.31 24.82 12.55
CA GLU A 208 6.76 24.96 12.41
C GLU A 208 7.30 24.53 11.03
N HIS A 209 6.49 23.88 10.22
CA HIS A 209 6.80 23.40 8.87
C HIS A 209 5.89 24.04 7.80
N GLU A 210 5.33 25.21 8.07
CA GLU A 210 4.34 25.90 7.20
C GLU A 210 4.77 26.01 5.73
N ALA A 211 6.06 26.10 5.44
CA ALA A 211 6.58 26.17 4.09
C ALA A 211 6.16 24.98 3.21
N LEU A 212 5.89 23.79 3.80
CA LEU A 212 5.44 22.60 3.09
C LEU A 212 4.02 22.77 2.52
N ALA A 213 3.21 23.68 3.06
CA ALA A 213 1.85 23.93 2.58
C ALA A 213 1.80 24.36 1.10
N ARG A 214 2.85 25.03 0.61
CA ARG A 214 2.95 25.47 -0.80
C ARG A 214 2.91 24.29 -1.79
N SER A 215 3.33 23.10 -1.36
CA SER A 215 3.32 21.90 -2.20
C SER A 215 1.89 21.43 -2.55
N PHE A 216 0.89 21.92 -1.83
CA PHE A 216 -0.53 21.57 -2.02
C PHE A 216 -1.33 22.63 -2.82
N GLU A 217 -0.74 23.77 -3.15
CA GLU A 217 -1.44 24.86 -3.85
C GLU A 217 -1.78 24.51 -5.31
N THR A 218 -1.04 23.57 -5.90
CA THR A 218 -1.27 23.12 -7.27
C THR A 218 -1.59 21.62 -7.26
N ALA A 219 -2.76 21.26 -7.78
CA ALA A 219 -3.09 19.86 -8.01
C ALA A 219 -2.02 19.19 -8.89
N PRO A 220 -1.71 17.90 -8.72
CA PRO A 220 -0.94 17.18 -9.71
C PRO A 220 -1.64 17.40 -11.06
N ALA A 221 -0.91 17.77 -12.08
CA ALA A 221 -1.47 17.76 -13.42
C ALA A 221 -1.96 16.33 -13.66
N SER A 222 -3.27 16.14 -13.74
CA SER A 222 -3.91 14.81 -13.82
C SER A 222 -3.48 14.01 -15.05
N PHE A 223 -2.70 14.63 -15.91
CA PHE A 223 -2.18 14.06 -17.16
C PHE A 223 -0.77 13.48 -17.04
N ASP A 224 -0.02 13.83 -16.00
CA ASP A 224 1.38 13.43 -15.82
C ASP A 224 1.54 12.28 -14.81
N ALA A 225 0.44 11.81 -14.21
CA ALA A 225 0.46 10.80 -13.19
C ALA A 225 -0.57 9.70 -13.44
N VAL A 226 -0.20 8.47 -13.14
CA VAL A 226 -1.03 7.27 -13.36
C VAL A 226 -1.07 6.43 -12.09
N GLN A 227 -2.27 5.93 -11.74
CA GLN A 227 -2.48 5.10 -10.55
C GLN A 227 -2.28 3.61 -10.85
N PHE A 228 -1.53 2.94 -9.99
CA PHE A 228 -1.24 1.51 -10.13
C PHE A 228 -2.51 0.64 -9.96
N GLY A 229 -3.39 1.00 -9.03
CA GLY A 229 -4.56 0.20 -8.64
C GLY A 229 -5.65 0.05 -9.72
N VAL A 230 -5.75 0.99 -10.67
CA VAL A 230 -6.79 0.96 -11.73
C VAL A 230 -6.37 0.24 -13.01
N LEU A 231 -5.18 -0.35 -13.01
CA LEU A 231 -4.57 -0.92 -14.20
C LEU A 231 -5.38 -2.08 -14.80
N GLN A 232 -5.74 -3.04 -13.97
CA GLN A 232 -6.21 -4.35 -14.42
C GLN A 232 -7.60 -4.31 -15.09
N PRO A 233 -8.63 -3.70 -14.49
CA PRO A 233 -9.94 -3.60 -15.12
C PRO A 233 -9.91 -2.85 -16.46
N ALA A 234 -9.15 -1.75 -16.52
CA ALA A 234 -9.08 -0.93 -17.72
C ALA A 234 -8.30 -1.59 -18.87
N LEU A 235 -7.34 -2.49 -18.58
CA LEU A 235 -6.64 -3.27 -19.60
C LEU A 235 -7.47 -4.45 -20.11
N ALA A 236 -8.30 -5.04 -19.24
CA ALA A 236 -9.10 -6.21 -19.58
C ALA A 236 -10.21 -5.91 -20.61
N GLU A 237 -10.75 -4.69 -20.59
CA GLU A 237 -11.82 -4.28 -21.48
C GLU A 237 -11.29 -3.48 -22.69
N GLU A 238 -11.47 -4.00 -23.90
CA GLU A 238 -10.91 -3.40 -25.11
C GLU A 238 -11.44 -1.98 -25.42
N ARG A 239 -12.65 -1.67 -24.98
CA ARG A 239 -13.30 -0.36 -25.20
C ARG A 239 -13.34 0.51 -23.94
N HIS A 240 -12.59 0.15 -22.88
CA HIS A 240 -12.57 0.94 -21.65
C HIS A 240 -12.03 2.36 -21.93
N PRO A 241 -12.71 3.43 -21.47
CA PRO A 241 -12.30 4.81 -21.74
C PRO A 241 -10.87 5.09 -21.23
N ASP A 242 -10.44 4.44 -20.14
CA ASP A 242 -9.13 4.64 -19.53
C ASP A 242 -8.07 3.64 -20.02
N ARG A 243 -8.35 2.83 -21.04
CA ARG A 243 -7.39 1.82 -21.52
C ARG A 243 -6.04 2.41 -21.91
N GLY A 244 -6.03 3.58 -22.52
CA GLY A 244 -4.80 4.28 -22.87
C GLY A 244 -3.96 4.64 -21.65
N ALA A 245 -4.60 5.18 -20.62
CA ALA A 245 -3.96 5.50 -19.36
C ALA A 245 -3.46 4.23 -18.66
N ALA A 246 -4.28 3.17 -18.63
CA ALA A 246 -3.91 1.88 -18.06
C ALA A 246 -2.70 1.24 -18.77
N ALA A 247 -2.60 1.37 -20.09
CA ALA A 247 -1.45 0.89 -20.86
C ALA A 247 -0.16 1.67 -20.52
N LEU A 248 -0.27 2.99 -20.32
CA LEU A 248 0.86 3.80 -19.85
C LEU A 248 1.30 3.39 -18.42
N LEU A 249 0.33 3.09 -17.57
CA LEU A 249 0.58 2.61 -16.20
C LEU A 249 1.30 1.26 -16.20
N ALA A 250 0.79 0.31 -17.00
CA ALA A 250 1.43 -0.98 -17.17
C ALA A 250 2.88 -0.82 -17.58
N ARG A 251 3.15 0.06 -18.52
CA ARG A 251 4.49 0.37 -18.99
C ARG A 251 5.35 0.93 -17.85
N ALA A 252 4.87 1.95 -17.13
CA ALA A 252 5.61 2.54 -16.02
C ALA A 252 5.92 1.51 -14.92
N ALA A 253 4.94 0.65 -14.57
CA ALA A 253 5.14 -0.45 -13.64
C ALA A 253 6.16 -1.46 -14.17
N MET A 254 6.05 -1.90 -15.43
CA MET A 254 6.93 -2.89 -16.04
C MET A 254 8.38 -2.38 -16.16
N THR A 255 8.60 -1.09 -16.38
CA THR A 255 9.96 -0.52 -16.39
C THR A 255 10.61 -0.54 -15.01
N ARG A 256 9.83 -0.55 -13.95
CA ARG A 256 10.32 -0.55 -12.56
C ARG A 256 10.37 -1.94 -11.93
N LEU A 257 9.57 -2.89 -12.40
CA LEU A 257 9.54 -4.26 -11.86
C LEU A 257 10.92 -4.93 -11.75
N PRO A 258 11.82 -4.85 -12.75
CA PRO A 258 13.15 -5.43 -12.65
C PRO A 258 14.07 -4.76 -11.61
N LEU A 259 13.68 -3.59 -11.11
CA LEU A 259 14.42 -2.84 -10.08
C LEU A 259 13.93 -3.14 -8.67
N LEU A 260 12.82 -3.89 -8.55
CA LEU A 260 12.29 -4.29 -7.25
C LEU A 260 13.17 -5.37 -6.62
N ASP A 261 13.14 -5.40 -5.30
CA ASP A 261 13.68 -6.52 -4.55
C ASP A 261 13.03 -7.83 -5.02
N ARG A 262 13.81 -8.92 -5.04
CA ARG A 262 13.35 -10.22 -5.55
C ARG A 262 12.13 -10.73 -4.78
N ASP A 263 12.15 -10.61 -3.46
CA ASP A 263 11.06 -11.14 -2.62
C ASP A 263 9.78 -10.35 -2.84
N LEU A 264 9.88 -9.02 -2.97
CA LEU A 264 8.76 -8.15 -3.35
C LEU A 264 8.19 -8.55 -4.71
N LEU A 265 9.04 -8.78 -5.70
CA LEU A 265 8.60 -9.17 -7.03
C LEU A 265 7.87 -10.53 -7.00
N VAL A 266 8.37 -11.49 -6.24
CA VAL A 266 7.73 -12.81 -6.04
C VAL A 266 6.36 -12.63 -5.39
N ASP A 267 6.25 -11.83 -4.33
CA ASP A 267 4.99 -11.59 -3.63
C ASP A 267 3.96 -10.92 -4.55
N LEU A 268 4.38 -10.00 -5.42
CA LEU A 268 3.48 -9.42 -6.43
C LEU A 268 3.01 -10.45 -7.47
N LEU A 269 3.90 -11.31 -7.95
CA LEU A 269 3.55 -12.34 -8.92
C LEU A 269 2.66 -13.45 -8.34
N THR A 270 2.64 -13.61 -7.03
CA THR A 270 1.94 -14.67 -6.31
C THR A 270 0.80 -14.17 -5.42
N ALA A 271 0.47 -12.88 -5.47
CA ALA A 271 -0.50 -12.24 -4.58
C ALA A 271 -1.89 -12.91 -4.53
N GLU A 272 -2.30 -13.56 -5.63
CA GLU A 272 -3.57 -14.29 -5.71
C GLU A 272 -3.47 -15.78 -5.27
N LEU A 273 -2.28 -16.25 -4.87
CA LEU A 273 -2.10 -17.63 -4.44
C LEU A 273 -2.17 -17.74 -2.91
N PRO A 274 -2.85 -18.77 -2.38
CA PRO A 274 -2.83 -19.00 -0.93
C PRO A 274 -1.39 -19.21 -0.44
N PRO A 275 -0.98 -18.59 0.69
CA PRO A 275 0.37 -18.74 1.23
C PRO A 275 0.80 -20.21 1.41
N ALA A 276 -0.13 -21.08 1.86
CA ALA A 276 0.12 -22.50 2.02
C ALA A 276 0.43 -23.24 0.71
N ALA A 277 0.01 -22.71 -0.44
CA ALA A 277 0.34 -23.28 -1.74
C ALA A 277 1.78 -22.94 -2.14
N LEU A 278 2.29 -21.80 -1.73
CA LEU A 278 3.64 -21.34 -2.06
C LEU A 278 4.74 -22.16 -1.36
N GLU A 279 4.43 -22.73 -0.20
CA GLU A 279 5.36 -23.55 0.59
C GLU A 279 5.35 -25.04 0.16
N ARG A 280 4.50 -25.43 -0.77
CA ARG A 280 4.47 -26.82 -1.26
C ARG A 280 5.61 -27.08 -2.25
N PRO A 281 6.18 -28.29 -2.24
CA PRO A 281 7.10 -28.72 -3.30
C PRO A 281 6.43 -28.57 -4.68
N ALA A 282 7.16 -27.97 -5.62
CA ALA A 282 6.69 -27.77 -6.98
C ALA A 282 7.09 -28.96 -7.84
N ASP A 283 6.12 -29.70 -8.37
CA ASP A 283 6.35 -30.66 -9.41
C ASP A 283 6.48 -29.98 -10.80
N GLN A 284 6.76 -30.76 -11.82
CA GLN A 284 6.93 -30.24 -13.18
C GLN A 284 5.66 -29.55 -13.70
N ALA A 285 4.48 -30.01 -13.31
CA ALA A 285 3.22 -29.38 -13.71
C ALA A 285 3.06 -28.01 -13.05
N ALA A 286 3.40 -27.87 -11.77
CA ALA A 286 3.38 -26.61 -11.05
C ALA A 286 4.36 -25.57 -11.66
N VAL A 287 5.52 -26.02 -12.14
CA VAL A 287 6.48 -25.14 -12.86
C VAL A 287 5.88 -24.62 -14.17
N VAL A 288 5.23 -25.48 -14.94
CA VAL A 288 4.54 -25.07 -16.19
C VAL A 288 3.43 -24.07 -15.90
N VAL A 289 2.60 -24.33 -14.90
CA VAL A 289 1.51 -23.43 -14.51
C VAL A 289 2.06 -22.09 -14.02
N ALA A 290 3.12 -22.09 -13.21
CA ALA A 290 3.76 -20.84 -12.77
C ALA A 290 4.30 -20.03 -13.95
N TRP A 291 4.91 -20.68 -14.91
CA TRP A 291 5.41 -20.04 -16.13
C TRP A 291 4.26 -19.46 -16.97
N GLU A 292 3.22 -20.25 -17.26
CA GLU A 292 2.05 -19.78 -18.00
C GLU A 292 1.36 -18.59 -17.36
N ARG A 293 1.30 -18.59 -16.02
CA ARG A 293 0.72 -17.50 -15.27
C ARG A 293 1.51 -16.18 -15.42
N VAL A 294 2.84 -16.27 -15.47
CA VAL A 294 3.71 -15.08 -15.63
C VAL A 294 3.77 -14.60 -17.08
N PHE A 295 3.84 -15.52 -18.04
CA PHE A 295 4.14 -15.18 -19.44
C PHE A 295 2.94 -15.35 -20.39
N GLY A 296 1.80 -15.87 -19.92
CA GLY A 296 0.61 -16.09 -20.75
C GLY A 296 0.79 -17.17 -21.83
N ARG A 297 1.86 -18.00 -21.75
CA ARG A 297 2.17 -19.06 -22.68
C ARG A 297 2.89 -20.22 -22.00
N PRO A 298 2.78 -21.46 -22.51
CA PRO A 298 3.55 -22.59 -22.00
C PRO A 298 5.07 -22.37 -22.22
N PRO A 299 5.92 -22.89 -21.33
CA PRO A 299 7.36 -22.84 -21.51
C PRO A 299 7.82 -23.79 -22.60
N VAL A 300 8.89 -23.40 -23.31
CA VAL A 300 9.65 -24.31 -24.17
C VAL A 300 10.94 -24.75 -23.46
N ALA A 301 11.58 -25.78 -23.97
CA ALA A 301 12.77 -26.35 -23.32
C ALA A 301 13.88 -25.29 -23.06
N THR A 302 14.05 -24.34 -23.98
CA THR A 302 15.02 -23.25 -23.86
C THR A 302 14.65 -22.21 -22.80
N ASP A 303 13.36 -22.12 -22.38
CA ASP A 303 12.92 -21.25 -21.32
C ASP A 303 13.28 -21.82 -19.94
N LEU A 304 13.13 -23.13 -19.78
CA LEU A 304 13.35 -23.82 -18.50
C LEU A 304 14.81 -24.19 -18.25
N ALA A 305 15.59 -24.40 -19.31
CA ALA A 305 17.00 -24.80 -19.19
C ALA A 305 17.88 -23.84 -18.34
N PRO A 306 17.69 -22.50 -18.40
CA PRO A 306 18.45 -21.58 -17.56
C PRO A 306 17.96 -21.52 -16.11
N LEU A 307 16.73 -22.01 -15.83
CA LEU A 307 16.18 -22.04 -14.48
C LEU A 307 16.83 -23.22 -13.75
N ALA A 308 17.72 -22.98 -12.82
CA ALA A 308 18.38 -24.02 -12.03
C ALA A 308 17.36 -24.77 -11.12
N LEU A 309 16.37 -25.44 -11.75
CA LEU A 309 15.29 -26.17 -11.07
C LEU A 309 15.85 -27.38 -10.32
N ARG A 310 15.42 -27.54 -9.07
CA ARG A 310 15.71 -28.70 -8.22
C ARG A 310 14.41 -29.37 -7.83
N ALA A 311 14.48 -30.68 -7.59
CA ALA A 311 13.28 -31.49 -7.29
C ALA A 311 12.60 -31.15 -5.96
N ASP A 312 13.30 -30.48 -5.07
CA ASP A 312 12.85 -30.13 -3.71
C ASP A 312 12.38 -28.67 -3.56
N MET A 313 12.33 -27.94 -4.65
CA MET A 313 11.96 -26.52 -4.61
C MET A 313 10.50 -26.31 -4.27
N THR A 314 10.21 -25.31 -3.47
CA THR A 314 8.85 -24.83 -3.24
C THR A 314 8.35 -24.02 -4.44
N LEU A 315 7.02 -23.88 -4.55
CA LEU A 315 6.43 -23.05 -5.59
C LEU A 315 6.92 -21.59 -5.52
N ARG A 316 7.15 -21.07 -4.31
CA ARG A 316 7.73 -19.73 -4.08
C ARG A 316 9.12 -19.61 -4.71
N GLU A 317 9.98 -20.60 -4.50
CA GLU A 317 11.32 -20.62 -5.09
C GLU A 317 11.29 -20.69 -6.61
N VAL A 318 10.32 -21.42 -7.20
CA VAL A 318 10.11 -21.44 -8.66
C VAL A 318 9.76 -20.04 -9.19
N TYR A 319 8.82 -19.33 -8.54
CA TYR A 319 8.53 -17.93 -8.91
C TYR A 319 9.75 -17.02 -8.76
N ALA A 320 10.58 -17.22 -7.74
CA ALA A 320 11.82 -16.45 -7.56
C ALA A 320 12.82 -16.68 -8.71
N LEU A 321 12.94 -17.91 -9.21
CA LEU A 321 13.76 -18.20 -10.38
C LEU A 321 13.20 -17.58 -11.66
N ILE A 322 11.88 -17.67 -11.88
CA ILE A 322 11.21 -17.03 -13.02
C ILE A 322 11.44 -15.52 -12.99
N ALA A 323 11.23 -14.86 -11.85
CA ALA A 323 11.42 -13.42 -11.67
C ALA A 323 12.90 -12.98 -11.87
N ALA A 324 13.86 -13.85 -11.57
CA ALA A 324 15.28 -13.60 -11.76
C ALA A 324 15.77 -13.90 -13.20
N SER A 325 14.95 -14.51 -14.04
CA SER A 325 15.33 -14.98 -15.37
C SER A 325 15.57 -13.85 -16.36
N ASP A 326 16.46 -14.08 -17.32
CA ASP A 326 16.64 -13.17 -18.46
C ASP A 326 15.37 -13.04 -19.30
N VAL A 327 14.59 -14.12 -19.39
CA VAL A 327 13.31 -14.11 -20.11
C VAL A 327 12.36 -13.10 -19.49
N PHE A 328 12.25 -13.05 -18.15
CA PHE A 328 11.44 -12.06 -17.47
C PHE A 328 11.91 -10.63 -17.76
N ARG A 329 13.21 -10.37 -17.65
CA ARG A 329 13.80 -9.05 -17.98
C ARG A 329 13.57 -8.65 -19.43
N ILE A 330 13.72 -9.58 -20.37
CA ILE A 330 13.46 -9.34 -21.80
C ILE A 330 11.99 -9.03 -22.06
N VAL A 331 11.07 -9.78 -21.44
CA VAL A 331 9.62 -9.54 -21.60
C VAL A 331 9.24 -8.18 -21.02
N CYS A 332 9.70 -7.84 -19.82
CA CYS A 332 9.50 -6.51 -19.24
C CYS A 332 10.04 -5.39 -20.15
N GLY A 333 11.24 -5.58 -20.70
CA GLY A 333 11.85 -4.65 -21.64
C GLY A 333 11.08 -4.52 -22.96
N ARG A 334 10.56 -5.61 -23.53
CA ARG A 334 9.73 -5.60 -24.74
C ARG A 334 8.39 -4.92 -24.51
N ILE A 335 7.71 -5.22 -23.42
CA ILE A 335 6.46 -4.54 -23.07
C ILE A 335 6.71 -3.05 -22.90
N SER A 336 7.79 -2.68 -22.23
CA SER A 336 8.22 -1.30 -22.09
C SER A 336 8.52 -0.61 -23.44
N ALA A 337 9.18 -1.30 -24.36
CA ALA A 337 9.54 -0.80 -25.68
C ALA A 337 8.36 -0.75 -26.66
N SER A 338 7.42 -1.71 -26.58
CA SER A 338 6.25 -1.76 -27.48
C SER A 338 5.28 -0.59 -27.28
N TYR A 339 5.39 0.13 -26.18
CA TYR A 339 4.66 1.37 -25.89
C TYR A 339 5.51 2.63 -26.11
N ALA A 340 6.71 2.50 -26.66
CA ALA A 340 7.49 3.66 -27.10
C ALA A 340 6.87 4.19 -28.40
N TRP A 341 6.25 5.36 -28.33
CA TRP A 341 5.75 6.17 -29.45
C TRP A 341 6.89 7.03 -30.00
#